data_24aa638923d23a16eb045857ebddb7d0
#
_entry.id   24aa638923d23a16eb045857ebddb7d0
#
_cell.length_a   1.000
_cell.length_b   1.000
_cell.length_c   1.000
_cell.angle_alpha   90.00
_cell.angle_beta   90.00
_cell.angle_gamma   90.00
#
_symmetry.space_group_name_H-M   'P 1'
#
loop_
_entity.id
_entity.type
_entity.pdbx_description
1 polymer ?
#
loop_
_entity_poly.entity_id
_entity_poly.type
_entity_poly.pdbx_seq_one_letter_code
_entity_poly.pdbx_strand_id
1 'polypeptide(L)'
;MPRSSSISYQILPYGPNAWLLQLDNPDDIAALHTLRKASFQHIQECVVAYDSLLLTTSSPLTQSQVKALVHDTLQKHTSPDNKQRHHVIEVHYTGPDLQDLATASKLSIQEIITLHSSAIYSVRFLGFSAGFAYLDGLPEPLQLPRRSTPRPKMEPGAVAIGGKHAGIYSTPSPGGWNWLGNTDYPLFHPDRNDHSAFTLHPGDTLEFRPIS
;
A
#
# COMPACT_ATOMS: atom_id res chain seq x y z
N MET A 1 -13.11 20.11 12.24
CA MET A 1 -14.17 19.37 12.98
C MET A 1 -13.96 17.90 12.75
N PRO A 2 -13.78 17.05 13.76
CA PRO A 2 -13.61 15.61 13.56
C PRO A 2 -14.92 15.06 12.99
N ARG A 3 -14.84 14.37 11.84
CA ARG A 3 -15.97 13.63 11.27
C ARG A 3 -16.26 12.45 12.20
N SER A 4 -17.31 12.57 13.00
CA SER A 4 -17.95 11.44 13.69
C SER A 4 -18.82 10.70 12.68
N SER A 5 -18.23 10.19 11.60
CA SER A 5 -18.92 9.21 10.75
C SER A 5 -18.55 7.83 11.26
N SER A 6 -19.54 7.06 11.69
CA SER A 6 -19.36 5.64 12.00
C SER A 6 -18.80 4.94 10.77
N ILE A 7 -17.62 4.31 10.89
CA ILE A 7 -16.99 3.53 9.84
C ILE A 7 -17.96 2.40 9.46
N SER A 8 -18.30 2.31 8.18
CA SER A 8 -19.20 1.29 7.65
C SER A 8 -18.40 0.15 7.03
N TYR A 9 -18.72 -1.07 7.42
CA TYR A 9 -18.02 -2.27 6.97
C TYR A 9 -18.91 -3.52 7.05
N GLN A 10 -18.56 -4.51 6.26
CA GLN A 10 -19.14 -5.85 6.32
C GLN A 10 -18.14 -6.83 6.91
N ILE A 11 -18.63 -7.86 7.60
CA ILE A 11 -17.81 -8.97 8.09
C ILE A 11 -18.34 -10.25 7.44
N LEU A 12 -17.48 -10.88 6.65
CA LEU A 12 -17.79 -12.05 5.84
C LEU A 12 -16.96 -13.25 6.32
N PRO A 13 -17.54 -14.45 6.41
CA PRO A 13 -16.77 -15.65 6.69
C PRO A 13 -15.82 -15.95 5.51
N TYR A 14 -14.56 -16.28 5.82
CA TYR A 14 -13.52 -16.57 4.83
C TYR A 14 -12.86 -17.94 5.05
N GLY A 15 -13.51 -18.80 5.79
CA GLY A 15 -13.04 -20.14 6.14
C GLY A 15 -13.40 -20.49 7.58
N PRO A 16 -13.01 -21.67 8.08
CA PRO A 16 -13.38 -22.11 9.42
C PRO A 16 -12.81 -21.21 10.54
N ASN A 17 -11.63 -20.64 10.32
CA ASN A 17 -10.92 -19.79 11.29
C ASN A 17 -10.49 -18.46 10.66
N ALA A 18 -11.23 -17.95 9.67
CA ALA A 18 -10.88 -16.70 9.00
C ALA A 18 -12.12 -15.85 8.70
N TRP A 19 -11.94 -14.53 8.78
CA TRP A 19 -12.96 -13.52 8.55
C TRP A 19 -12.40 -12.41 7.69
N LEU A 20 -13.16 -12.01 6.67
CA LEU A 20 -12.85 -10.87 5.85
C LEU A 20 -13.71 -9.68 6.30
N LEU A 21 -13.06 -8.62 6.75
CA LEU A 21 -13.67 -7.33 6.98
C LEU A 21 -13.50 -6.49 5.74
N GLN A 22 -14.61 -6.09 5.13
CA GLN A 22 -14.65 -5.29 3.91
C GLN A 22 -15.18 -3.90 4.23
N LEU A 23 -14.43 -2.85 3.92
CA LEU A 23 -14.89 -1.46 4.05
C LEU A 23 -15.88 -1.11 2.94
N ASP A 24 -16.94 -0.37 3.28
CA ASP A 24 -17.84 0.22 2.29
C ASP A 24 -17.21 1.46 1.61
N ASN A 25 -16.34 2.17 2.34
CA ASN A 25 -15.55 3.28 1.81
C ASN A 25 -14.04 2.95 1.91
N PRO A 26 -13.32 2.78 0.78
CA PRO A 26 -11.89 2.51 0.79
C PRO A 26 -11.03 3.57 1.48
N ASP A 27 -11.53 4.81 1.62
CA ASP A 27 -10.78 5.90 2.28
C ASP A 27 -10.70 5.73 3.80
N ASP A 28 -11.52 4.84 4.38
CA ASP A 28 -11.50 4.53 5.80
C ASP A 28 -10.40 3.49 6.18
N ILE A 29 -9.44 3.24 5.31
CA ILE A 29 -8.36 2.24 5.50
C ILE A 29 -7.56 2.44 6.81
N ALA A 30 -7.51 3.65 7.36
CA ALA A 30 -6.88 3.93 8.65
C ALA A 30 -7.49 3.07 9.78
N ALA A 31 -8.77 2.72 9.69
CA ALA A 31 -9.42 1.82 10.62
C ALA A 31 -8.85 0.40 10.56
N LEU A 32 -8.55 -0.09 9.36
CA LEU A 32 -7.96 -1.42 9.18
C LEU A 32 -6.54 -1.47 9.76
N HIS A 33 -5.77 -0.39 9.61
CA HIS A 33 -4.45 -0.28 10.22
C HIS A 33 -4.51 -0.21 11.75
N THR A 34 -5.54 0.43 12.29
CA THR A 34 -5.82 0.44 13.73
C THR A 34 -6.10 -0.98 14.23
N LEU A 35 -6.97 -1.71 13.55
CA LEU A 35 -7.25 -3.10 13.87
C LEU A 35 -6.02 -3.99 13.78
N ARG A 36 -5.19 -3.83 12.75
CA ARG A 36 -3.95 -4.60 12.58
C ARG A 36 -2.96 -4.39 13.72
N LYS A 37 -2.90 -3.18 14.29
CA LYS A 37 -1.99 -2.85 15.39
C LYS A 37 -2.51 -3.34 16.75
N ALA A 38 -3.79 -3.61 16.86
CA ALA A 38 -4.38 -4.06 18.11
C ALA A 38 -3.92 -5.50 18.43
N SER A 39 -3.62 -5.72 19.70
CA SER A 39 -3.29 -7.06 20.19
C SER A 39 -4.58 -7.78 20.61
N PHE A 40 -4.91 -8.85 19.93
CA PHE A 40 -6.11 -9.65 20.20
C PHE A 40 -5.75 -11.04 20.71
N GLN A 41 -6.41 -11.49 21.75
CA GLN A 41 -6.12 -12.78 22.39
C GLN A 41 -6.32 -14.00 21.48
N HIS A 42 -7.20 -13.91 20.47
CA HIS A 42 -7.57 -15.04 19.60
C HIS A 42 -7.22 -14.83 18.13
N ILE A 43 -6.63 -13.68 17.79
CA ILE A 43 -6.21 -13.39 16.41
C ILE A 43 -4.77 -13.84 16.22
N GLN A 44 -4.54 -14.63 15.18
CA GLN A 44 -3.20 -15.07 14.78
C GLN A 44 -2.57 -14.08 13.80
N GLU A 45 -3.34 -13.65 12.79
CA GLU A 45 -2.85 -12.74 11.76
C GLU A 45 -3.89 -11.69 11.40
N CYS A 46 -3.41 -10.52 11.05
CA CYS A 46 -4.18 -9.42 10.50
C CYS A 46 -3.50 -8.92 9.21
N VAL A 47 -4.09 -9.22 8.07
CA VAL A 47 -3.56 -8.82 6.77
C VAL A 47 -4.42 -7.75 6.15
N VAL A 48 -3.90 -6.52 6.07
CA VAL A 48 -4.57 -5.39 5.42
C VAL A 48 -4.27 -5.44 3.92
N ALA A 49 -5.32 -5.31 3.12
CA ALA A 49 -5.24 -5.09 1.68
C ALA A 49 -6.23 -4.00 1.30
N TYR A 50 -5.98 -3.30 0.24
CA TYR A 50 -6.73 -2.22 -0.39
C TYR A 50 -7.87 -1.56 0.43
N ASP A 51 -8.97 -2.28 0.66
CA ASP A 51 -10.19 -1.87 1.38
C ASP A 51 -10.69 -2.97 2.32
N SER A 52 -9.86 -3.95 2.61
CA SER A 52 -10.23 -5.12 3.39
C SER A 52 -9.15 -5.54 4.38
N LEU A 53 -9.57 -6.26 5.41
CA LEU A 53 -8.71 -6.87 6.42
C LEU A 53 -9.09 -8.34 6.57
N LEU A 54 -8.14 -9.23 6.31
CA LEU A 54 -8.27 -10.64 6.66
C LEU A 54 -7.82 -10.84 8.11
N LEU A 55 -8.70 -11.42 8.91
CA LEU A 55 -8.43 -11.85 10.28
C LEU A 55 -8.38 -13.37 10.31
N THR A 56 -7.27 -13.95 10.77
CA THR A 56 -7.22 -15.39 11.10
C THR A 56 -7.22 -15.59 12.59
N THR A 57 -7.88 -16.66 13.05
CA THR A 57 -8.12 -16.93 14.46
C THR A 57 -7.54 -18.27 14.89
N SER A 58 -7.08 -18.38 16.14
CA SER A 58 -6.54 -19.63 16.71
C SER A 58 -7.60 -20.69 16.96
N SER A 59 -8.87 -20.29 17.03
CA SER A 59 -10.04 -21.16 17.17
C SER A 59 -11.24 -20.52 16.48
N PRO A 60 -12.28 -21.27 16.10
CA PRO A 60 -13.47 -20.72 15.47
C PRO A 60 -14.12 -19.64 16.34
N LEU A 61 -14.39 -18.49 15.74
CA LEU A 61 -15.21 -17.42 16.34
C LEU A 61 -16.52 -17.29 15.57
N THR A 62 -17.56 -16.88 16.27
CA THR A 62 -18.82 -16.51 15.63
C THR A 62 -18.73 -15.10 15.04
N GLN A 63 -19.58 -14.81 14.07
CA GLN A 63 -19.65 -13.46 13.48
C GLN A 63 -19.93 -12.38 14.54
N SER A 64 -20.75 -12.69 15.55
CA SER A 64 -21.06 -11.75 16.63
C SER A 64 -19.84 -11.44 17.48
N GLN A 65 -19.01 -12.44 17.76
CA GLN A 65 -17.76 -12.25 18.52
C GLN A 65 -16.76 -11.39 17.73
N VAL A 66 -16.61 -11.64 16.41
CA VAL A 66 -15.74 -10.82 15.57
C VAL A 66 -16.27 -9.39 15.45
N LYS A 67 -17.59 -9.19 15.31
CA LYS A 67 -18.20 -7.86 15.31
C LYS A 67 -17.93 -7.10 16.60
N ALA A 68 -18.11 -7.73 17.75
CA ALA A 68 -17.84 -7.11 19.05
C ALA A 68 -16.36 -6.70 19.17
N LEU A 69 -15.45 -7.60 18.81
CA LEU A 69 -14.01 -7.37 18.84
C LEU A 69 -13.59 -6.18 17.96
N VAL A 70 -14.08 -6.12 16.73
CA VAL A 70 -13.81 -5.02 15.80
C VAL A 70 -14.37 -3.70 16.32
N HIS A 71 -15.63 -3.71 16.76
CA HIS A 71 -16.31 -2.52 17.29
C HIS A 71 -15.56 -1.95 18.50
N ASP A 72 -15.28 -2.78 19.50
CA ASP A 72 -14.60 -2.37 20.73
C ASP A 72 -13.20 -1.79 20.45
N THR A 73 -12.51 -2.36 19.49
CA THR A 73 -11.17 -1.88 19.10
C THR A 73 -11.24 -0.52 18.44
N LEU A 74 -12.15 -0.32 17.49
CA LEU A 74 -12.32 0.95 16.81
C LEU A 74 -12.80 2.06 17.76
N GLN A 75 -13.59 1.72 18.79
CA GLN A 75 -14.01 2.70 19.80
C GLN A 75 -12.86 3.12 20.73
N LYS A 76 -11.97 2.19 21.09
CA LYS A 76 -10.86 2.46 22.02
C LYS A 76 -9.70 3.22 21.38
N HIS A 77 -9.49 3.05 20.08
CA HIS A 77 -8.36 3.61 19.33
C HIS A 77 -8.82 4.71 18.35
N THR A 78 -9.28 5.84 18.89
CA THR A 78 -9.77 6.99 18.11
C THR A 78 -8.67 7.87 17.50
N SER A 79 -7.40 7.59 17.77
CA SER A 79 -6.28 8.34 17.20
C SER A 79 -5.19 7.38 16.71
N PRO A 80 -4.75 7.48 15.46
CA PRO A 80 -3.54 6.79 15.04
C PRO A 80 -2.35 7.45 15.74
N ASP A 81 -1.77 6.77 16.73
CA ASP A 81 -0.49 7.15 17.33
C ASP A 81 0.65 6.80 16.36
N ASN A 82 0.59 7.40 15.18
CA ASN A 82 1.62 7.26 14.17
C ASN A 82 2.18 8.64 13.88
N LYS A 83 3.40 8.89 14.31
CA LYS A 83 4.19 10.01 13.77
C LYS A 83 4.35 9.72 12.28
N GLN A 84 3.46 10.30 11.48
CA GLN A 84 3.55 10.27 10.02
C GLN A 84 4.93 10.78 9.62
N ARG A 85 5.68 9.98 8.88
CA ARG A 85 6.99 10.36 8.34
C ARG A 85 6.81 10.81 6.91
N HIS A 86 7.65 11.75 6.49
CA HIS A 86 7.76 12.16 5.11
C HIS A 86 9.11 11.70 4.56
N HIS A 87 9.10 11.08 3.40
CA HIS A 87 10.28 10.54 2.73
C HIS A 87 10.52 11.26 1.41
N VAL A 88 11.76 11.56 1.10
CA VAL A 88 12.18 12.04 -0.21
C VAL A 88 12.98 10.93 -0.88
N ILE A 89 12.49 10.45 -2.01
CA ILE A 89 13.06 9.29 -2.71
C ILE A 89 13.62 9.74 -4.05
N GLU A 90 14.93 9.70 -4.18
CA GLU A 90 15.63 10.04 -5.42
C GLU A 90 15.44 8.95 -6.46
N VAL A 91 15.18 9.35 -7.71
CA VAL A 91 14.84 8.44 -8.81
C VAL A 91 15.58 8.82 -10.09
N HIS A 92 16.29 7.86 -10.67
CA HIS A 92 16.77 7.91 -12.04
C HIS A 92 15.63 7.43 -12.97
N TYR A 93 15.06 8.35 -13.74
CA TYR A 93 13.97 8.03 -14.69
C TYR A 93 14.52 7.46 -16.00
N THR A 94 15.00 6.24 -15.93
CA THR A 94 15.58 5.48 -17.06
C THR A 94 14.83 4.18 -17.31
N GLY A 95 13.58 4.09 -16.82
CA GLY A 95 12.79 2.88 -16.92
C GLY A 95 12.42 2.50 -18.36
N PRO A 96 12.38 1.21 -18.68
CA PRO A 96 12.17 0.72 -20.04
C PRO A 96 10.77 1.00 -20.60
N ASP A 97 9.80 1.40 -19.75
CA ASP A 97 8.41 1.62 -20.18
C ASP A 97 8.07 3.10 -20.42
N LEU A 98 9.00 4.04 -20.22
CA LEU A 98 8.74 5.47 -20.36
C LEU A 98 8.21 5.84 -21.76
N GLN A 99 8.76 5.24 -22.83
CA GLN A 99 8.32 5.52 -24.19
C GLN A 99 6.92 4.96 -24.48
N ASP A 100 6.61 3.77 -23.96
CA ASP A 100 5.28 3.16 -24.09
C ASP A 100 4.23 3.99 -23.33
N LEU A 101 4.60 4.46 -22.12
CA LEU A 101 3.76 5.34 -21.32
C LEU A 101 3.52 6.68 -21.99
N ALA A 102 4.56 7.29 -22.60
CA ALA A 102 4.43 8.54 -23.35
C ALA A 102 3.43 8.40 -24.51
N THR A 103 3.51 7.28 -25.22
CA THR A 103 2.58 6.98 -26.30
C THR A 103 1.15 6.77 -25.79
N ALA A 104 0.97 6.00 -24.71
CA ALA A 104 -0.34 5.67 -24.18
C ALA A 104 -1.03 6.86 -23.51
N SER A 105 -0.30 7.70 -22.79
CA SER A 105 -0.81 8.90 -22.10
C SER A 105 -0.94 10.12 -23.00
N LYS A 106 -0.30 10.11 -24.18
CA LYS A 106 -0.12 11.27 -25.08
C LYS A 106 0.65 12.42 -24.42
N LEU A 107 1.55 12.10 -23.51
CA LEU A 107 2.45 13.02 -22.83
C LEU A 107 3.88 12.80 -23.29
N SER A 108 4.71 13.83 -23.22
CA SER A 108 6.15 13.65 -23.35
C SER A 108 6.73 12.94 -22.13
N ILE A 109 7.89 12.32 -22.26
CA ILE A 109 8.60 11.71 -21.12
C ILE A 109 8.85 12.74 -20.02
N GLN A 110 9.18 13.99 -20.39
CA GLN A 110 9.42 15.06 -19.42
C GLN A 110 8.14 15.43 -18.65
N GLU A 111 6.99 15.45 -19.30
CA GLU A 111 5.70 15.68 -18.62
C GLU A 111 5.35 14.52 -17.66
N ILE A 112 5.61 13.26 -18.06
CA ILE A 112 5.44 12.10 -17.19
C ILE A 112 6.29 12.23 -15.93
N ILE A 113 7.58 12.54 -16.09
CA ILE A 113 8.51 12.74 -14.98
C ILE A 113 8.03 13.86 -14.08
N THR A 114 7.65 15.00 -14.65
CA THR A 114 7.17 16.15 -13.90
C THR A 114 5.90 15.82 -13.11
N LEU A 115 4.90 15.19 -13.73
CA LEU A 115 3.67 14.78 -13.07
C LEU A 115 3.94 13.79 -11.95
N HIS A 116 4.77 12.77 -12.21
CA HIS A 116 5.08 11.76 -11.21
C HIS A 116 5.86 12.35 -10.02
N SER A 117 6.81 13.24 -10.25
CA SER A 117 7.67 13.81 -9.19
C SER A 117 7.06 14.99 -8.45
N SER A 118 6.05 15.68 -9.01
CA SER A 118 5.37 16.79 -8.33
C SER A 118 4.27 16.35 -7.36
N ALA A 119 3.88 15.08 -7.38
CA ALA A 119 2.84 14.55 -6.53
C ALA A 119 3.38 14.15 -5.15
N ILE A 120 2.55 14.34 -4.12
CA ILE A 120 2.77 13.75 -2.80
C ILE A 120 1.99 12.45 -2.73
N TYR A 121 2.68 11.39 -2.41
CA TYR A 121 2.12 10.05 -2.27
C TYR A 121 1.90 9.71 -0.80
N SER A 122 0.90 8.87 -0.53
CA SER A 122 0.70 8.26 0.78
C SER A 122 0.84 6.75 0.71
N VAL A 123 1.51 6.15 1.67
CA VAL A 123 1.60 4.69 1.80
C VAL A 123 0.27 4.15 2.27
N ARG A 124 -0.45 3.50 1.37
CA ARG A 124 -1.76 2.93 1.65
C ARG A 124 -1.65 1.65 2.49
N PHE A 125 -0.88 0.70 2.05
CA PHE A 125 -0.55 -0.55 2.76
C PHE A 125 0.73 -1.18 2.20
N LEU A 126 1.28 -2.14 2.92
CA LEU A 126 2.37 -3.00 2.45
C LEU A 126 1.80 -4.36 2.04
N GLY A 127 2.25 -4.89 0.90
CA GLY A 127 1.78 -6.19 0.40
C GLY A 127 2.55 -6.66 -0.81
N PHE A 128 2.14 -7.74 -1.45
CA PHE A 128 2.77 -8.35 -2.61
C PHE A 128 4.12 -9.01 -2.29
N SER A 129 5.11 -8.26 -1.84
CA SER A 129 6.42 -8.77 -1.40
C SER A 129 6.90 -7.95 -0.20
N ALA A 130 7.92 -8.47 0.52
CA ALA A 130 8.46 -7.80 1.70
C ALA A 130 8.93 -6.37 1.36
N GLY A 131 8.37 -5.37 2.04
CA GLY A 131 8.71 -3.96 1.84
C GLY A 131 8.09 -3.29 0.60
N PHE A 132 7.30 -3.98 -0.22
CA PHE A 132 6.58 -3.34 -1.33
C PHE A 132 5.42 -2.50 -0.78
N ALA A 133 5.44 -1.21 -1.06
CA ALA A 133 4.42 -0.26 -0.64
C ALA A 133 3.50 0.11 -1.81
N TYR A 134 2.19 -0.01 -1.59
CA TYR A 134 1.19 0.57 -2.49
C TYR A 134 1.00 2.03 -2.13
N LEU A 135 1.19 2.91 -3.12
CA LEU A 135 1.16 4.35 -2.96
C LEU A 135 -0.08 4.93 -3.64
N ASP A 136 -0.88 5.66 -2.87
CA ASP A 136 -1.96 6.50 -3.38
C ASP A 136 -1.42 7.90 -3.73
N GLY A 137 -2.12 8.63 -4.61
CA GLY A 137 -1.73 9.97 -5.02
C GLY A 137 -1.17 10.05 -6.44
N LEU A 138 -1.18 8.95 -7.20
CA LEU A 138 -0.76 8.96 -8.60
C LEU A 138 -1.68 9.90 -9.42
N PRO A 139 -1.13 10.92 -10.11
CA PRO A 139 -1.91 11.82 -10.95
C PRO A 139 -2.72 11.07 -12.02
N GLU A 140 -3.96 11.50 -12.24
CA GLU A 140 -4.90 10.83 -13.14
C GLU A 140 -4.36 10.57 -14.55
N PRO A 141 -3.62 11.48 -15.22
CA PRO A 141 -3.05 11.22 -16.54
C PRO A 141 -2.05 10.05 -16.58
N LEU A 142 -1.50 9.65 -15.42
CA LEU A 142 -0.57 8.53 -15.28
C LEU A 142 -1.24 7.23 -14.84
N GLN A 143 -2.55 7.23 -14.57
CA GLN A 143 -3.30 6.05 -14.14
C GLN A 143 -3.59 5.12 -15.32
N LEU A 144 -2.57 4.50 -15.82
CA LEU A 144 -2.61 3.62 -16.98
C LEU A 144 -2.74 2.14 -16.56
N PRO A 145 -3.34 1.29 -17.40
CA PRO A 145 -3.42 -0.14 -17.15
C PRO A 145 -2.04 -0.77 -16.92
N ARG A 146 -2.02 -1.87 -16.18
CA ARG A 146 -0.85 -2.74 -16.10
C ARG A 146 -0.51 -3.30 -17.48
N ARG A 147 0.72 -3.69 -17.67
CA ARG A 147 1.17 -4.38 -18.88
C ARG A 147 0.37 -5.66 -19.10
N SER A 148 -0.01 -5.92 -20.34
CA SER A 148 -0.72 -7.15 -20.73
C SER A 148 0.12 -8.41 -20.48
N THR A 149 1.44 -8.29 -20.63
CA THR A 149 2.39 -9.35 -20.33
C THR A 149 3.32 -8.89 -19.21
N PRO A 150 3.20 -9.46 -18.00
CA PRO A 150 4.10 -9.17 -16.91
C PRO A 150 5.56 -9.53 -17.26
N ARG A 151 6.51 -8.75 -16.74
CA ARG A 151 7.92 -9.11 -16.81
C ARG A 151 8.20 -10.30 -15.88
N PRO A 152 9.05 -11.24 -16.30
CA PRO A 152 9.50 -12.34 -15.43
C PRO A 152 10.21 -11.82 -14.18
N LYS A 153 10.89 -10.67 -14.28
CA LYS A 153 11.65 -10.06 -13.21
C LYS A 153 11.59 -8.54 -13.25
N MET A 154 11.23 -7.95 -12.14
CA MET A 154 11.46 -6.56 -11.79
C MET A 154 12.62 -6.51 -10.81
N GLU A 155 13.50 -5.52 -10.97
CA GLU A 155 14.66 -5.37 -10.09
C GLU A 155 14.28 -4.61 -8.80
N PRO A 156 14.95 -4.89 -7.68
CA PRO A 156 14.83 -4.05 -6.49
C PRO A 156 15.14 -2.59 -6.83
N GLY A 157 14.36 -1.67 -6.25
CA GLY A 157 14.47 -0.25 -6.57
C GLY A 157 13.68 0.19 -7.81
N ALA A 158 13.06 -0.73 -8.56
CA ALA A 158 12.23 -0.36 -9.71
C ALA A 158 11.02 0.45 -9.25
N VAL A 159 10.97 1.73 -9.64
CA VAL A 159 9.83 2.64 -9.43
C VAL A 159 8.85 2.42 -10.56
N ALA A 160 7.61 2.09 -10.24
CA ALA A 160 6.63 1.69 -11.23
C ALA A 160 5.21 2.16 -10.90
N ILE A 161 4.36 2.21 -11.94
CA ILE A 161 2.95 2.57 -11.83
C ILE A 161 2.07 1.48 -12.43
N GLY A 162 0.87 1.29 -11.84
CA GLY A 162 -0.10 0.34 -12.36
C GLY A 162 -1.50 0.61 -11.83
N GLY A 163 -2.46 0.87 -12.76
CA GLY A 163 -3.79 1.34 -12.38
C GLY A 163 -3.71 2.68 -11.66
N LYS A 164 -4.26 2.79 -10.47
CA LYS A 164 -4.33 4.03 -9.68
C LYS A 164 -3.12 4.25 -8.75
N HIS A 165 -2.15 3.32 -8.74
CA HIS A 165 -1.08 3.30 -7.74
C HIS A 165 0.29 3.47 -8.35
N ALA A 166 1.18 4.08 -7.56
CA ALA A 166 2.62 3.96 -7.71
C ALA A 166 3.16 2.95 -6.69
N GLY A 167 4.38 2.51 -6.88
CA GLY A 167 5.09 1.62 -5.96
C GLY A 167 6.54 1.44 -6.33
N ILE A 168 7.29 0.85 -5.41
CA ILE A 168 8.70 0.57 -5.61
C ILE A 168 8.93 -0.90 -5.28
N TYR A 169 9.48 -1.64 -6.21
CA TYR A 169 9.82 -3.04 -6.00
C TYR A 169 10.99 -3.14 -5.03
N SER A 170 10.79 -3.85 -3.94
CA SER A 170 11.77 -3.99 -2.85
C SER A 170 12.63 -5.25 -2.97
N THR A 171 12.12 -6.26 -3.68
CA THR A 171 12.77 -7.54 -3.90
C THR A 171 12.60 -7.97 -5.36
N PRO A 172 13.50 -8.82 -5.91
CA PRO A 172 13.31 -9.37 -7.24
C PRO A 172 12.00 -10.18 -7.30
N SER A 173 11.12 -9.83 -8.23
CA SER A 173 9.82 -10.49 -8.36
C SER A 173 9.25 -10.31 -9.77
N PRO A 174 8.36 -11.19 -10.25
CA PRO A 174 7.59 -10.91 -11.46
C PRO A 174 6.74 -9.65 -11.28
N GLY A 175 6.51 -8.88 -12.35
CA GLY A 175 5.71 -7.67 -12.24
C GLY A 175 5.12 -7.18 -13.55
N GLY A 176 3.85 -6.73 -13.49
CA GLY A 176 3.14 -6.18 -14.64
C GLY A 176 2.94 -4.65 -14.57
N TRP A 177 3.59 -3.96 -13.64
CA TRP A 177 3.53 -2.51 -13.56
C TRP A 177 4.49 -1.87 -14.56
N ASN A 178 4.14 -0.67 -15.01
CA ASN A 178 4.96 0.09 -15.96
C ASN A 178 6.15 0.71 -15.23
N TRP A 179 7.34 0.39 -15.64
CA TRP A 179 8.61 0.74 -14.99
C TRP A 179 9.12 2.10 -15.48
N LEU A 180 9.10 3.09 -14.56
CA LEU A 180 9.49 4.49 -14.84
C LEU A 180 10.97 4.76 -14.62
N GLY A 181 11.59 4.13 -13.63
CA GLY A 181 12.96 4.43 -13.22
C GLY A 181 13.41 3.59 -12.03
N ASN A 182 14.55 3.94 -11.47
CA ASN A 182 15.18 3.21 -10.38
C ASN A 182 15.56 4.14 -9.23
N THR A 183 15.55 3.58 -8.02
CA THR A 183 16.04 4.21 -6.80
C THR A 183 16.91 3.25 -6.01
N ASP A 184 17.92 3.77 -5.33
CA ASP A 184 18.72 3.04 -4.34
C ASP A 184 18.16 3.16 -2.93
N TYR A 185 16.96 3.75 -2.79
CA TYR A 185 16.33 3.95 -1.48
C TYR A 185 16.06 2.62 -0.79
N PRO A 186 16.59 2.38 0.43
CA PRO A 186 16.46 1.10 1.11
C PRO A 186 15.04 0.90 1.64
N LEU A 187 14.28 -0.01 1.05
CA LEU A 187 12.88 -0.29 1.41
C LEU A 187 12.72 -1.42 2.40
N PHE A 188 13.64 -2.41 2.35
CA PHE A 188 13.55 -3.62 3.13
C PHE A 188 14.94 -4.03 3.66
N HIS A 189 15.00 -4.37 4.95
CA HIS A 189 16.19 -4.77 5.67
C HIS A 189 16.02 -6.22 6.18
N PRO A 190 16.45 -7.23 5.42
CA PRO A 190 16.20 -8.64 5.73
C PRO A 190 16.92 -9.16 6.99
N ASP A 191 17.90 -8.41 7.47
CA ASP A 191 18.66 -8.66 8.71
C ASP A 191 17.90 -8.28 9.98
N ARG A 192 16.74 -7.63 9.86
CA ARG A 192 15.91 -7.18 10.98
C ARG A 192 14.65 -8.04 11.07
N ASN A 193 14.22 -8.35 12.29
CA ASN A 193 13.10 -9.25 12.55
C ASN A 193 11.87 -8.55 13.16
N ASP A 194 11.82 -7.23 13.09
CA ASP A 194 10.72 -6.41 13.61
C ASP A 194 10.22 -5.40 12.57
N HIS A 195 9.37 -4.49 13.00
CA HIS A 195 8.84 -3.44 12.11
C HIS A 195 9.92 -2.54 11.49
N SER A 196 11.13 -2.47 12.05
CA SER A 196 12.24 -1.71 11.48
C SER A 196 12.84 -2.36 10.23
N ALA A 197 12.43 -3.60 9.90
CA ALA A 197 12.75 -4.25 8.63
C ALA A 197 12.16 -3.49 7.42
N PHE A 198 11.14 -2.67 7.64
CA PHE A 198 10.48 -1.91 6.59
C PHE A 198 10.74 -0.42 6.77
N THR A 199 11.19 0.26 5.72
CA THR A 199 11.45 1.70 5.78
C THR A 199 10.17 2.51 5.70
N LEU A 200 9.27 2.12 4.80
CA LEU A 200 7.96 2.75 4.64
C LEU A 200 6.92 2.05 5.51
N HIS A 201 6.01 2.84 6.08
CA HIS A 201 4.90 2.31 6.87
C HIS A 201 3.57 2.91 6.41
N PRO A 202 2.45 2.19 6.54
CA PRO A 202 1.14 2.73 6.23
C PRO A 202 0.87 4.06 6.94
N GLY A 203 0.45 5.06 6.16
CA GLY A 203 0.24 6.43 6.61
C GLY A 203 1.44 7.35 6.43
N ASP A 204 2.64 6.85 6.15
CA ASP A 204 3.76 7.69 5.75
C ASP A 204 3.44 8.38 4.42
N THR A 205 4.06 9.55 4.18
CA THR A 205 4.02 10.24 2.89
C THR A 205 5.38 10.24 2.23
N LEU A 206 5.40 10.39 0.91
CA LEU A 206 6.65 10.53 0.18
C LEU A 206 6.49 11.38 -1.08
N GLU A 207 7.62 11.90 -1.54
CA GLU A 207 7.78 12.52 -2.85
C GLU A 207 8.92 11.85 -3.61
N PHE A 208 8.84 11.82 -4.94
CA PHE A 208 9.92 11.38 -5.79
C PHE A 208 10.71 12.59 -6.30
N ARG A 209 12.03 12.52 -6.20
CA ARG A 209 12.93 13.56 -6.69
C ARG A 209 13.72 13.04 -7.88
N PRO A 210 13.56 13.63 -9.08
CA PRO A 210 14.38 13.27 -10.22
C PRO A 210 15.85 13.59 -9.98
N ILE A 211 16.72 12.62 -10.29
CA ILE A 211 18.17 12.81 -10.34
C ILE A 211 18.73 12.34 -11.69
N SER A 212 19.91 12.86 -12.05
CA SER A 212 20.59 12.59 -13.34
C SER A 212 21.23 11.22 -13.36
#